data_85a305a43ff3bd32e8475c8797876f24
#
_entry.id   85a305a43ff3bd32e8475c8797876f24
#
_cell.length_a   1.000
_cell.length_b   1.000
_cell.length_c   1.000
_cell.angle_alpha   90.00
_cell.angle_beta   90.00
_cell.angle_gamma   90.00
#
_symmetry.space_group_name_H-M   'P 1'
#
loop_
_entity.id
_entity.type
_entity.pdbx_description
1 polymer ?
#
loop_
_entity_poly.entity_id
_entity_poly.type
_entity_poly.pdbx_seq_one_letter_code
_entity_poly.pdbx_strand_id
1 'polypeptide(L)'
;NRIGHAYLVCGTRGTGKTSIAKLFAKAVNCEHPVNGNPCNACPSCQAINAQSSLDVLEIDAASNNGVENIRDIREQVQYSPVEGRYKVYIIDEVHMLSSGAFNALLKTLEEPPSYVIFILATTEAHKIPITILSRCQRYDFRRITVDTISERLSELMEKEGTEVEEKAIRYIAKAADGSMRDALSLLDQCIAFYLGEKLTYEKALDVLGAVDMEVFSELLRKVLAQDTAGSIKTLEELIVQGRELGQFVNDFVWYMRNLLLVKTSDVPEDAVDVSAENLERLKEESEMLDTETLMRYIRVFSELSNQIRYASQKRVLVEIALIKLCQPVMETNLDSLFDRIRVLEEKMEKGIPVLTESQKASTRALPQPELFGEEAQDQEAVKPQKAAPEDLQYIQKNWTAIVRETSGLLKQMLKEATPKYNANSDEPILYIEFHNFQAEICTKNPDTIPLLKKIIREKTGKEVEIQFVITNTDLKGPAGLTPISVDELIEQSIQMDVVVEDMSDDEEDI
;
A
#
# COMPACT_ATOMS: atom_id res chain seq x y z
N ASN A 1 -29.04 32.11 15.64
CA ASN A 1 -28.32 30.82 15.63
C ASN A 1 -28.94 29.94 14.53
N ARG A 2 -28.26 29.75 13.42
CA ARG A 2 -28.70 28.86 12.37
C ARG A 2 -27.90 27.53 12.53
N ILE A 3 -28.61 26.46 12.91
CA ILE A 3 -28.04 25.11 12.89
C ILE A 3 -28.24 24.59 11.47
N GLY A 4 -27.17 24.06 10.86
CA GLY A 4 -27.21 23.40 9.54
C GLY A 4 -27.92 22.04 9.61
N HIS A 5 -28.40 21.55 8.50
CA HIS A 5 -29.06 20.25 8.42
C HIS A 5 -28.08 19.07 8.18
N ALA A 6 -26.87 19.34 7.69
CA ALA A 6 -25.91 18.30 7.39
C ALA A 6 -24.47 18.75 7.68
N TYR A 7 -23.74 17.92 8.37
CA TYR A 7 -22.35 18.10 8.76
C TYR A 7 -21.51 16.91 8.28
N LEU A 8 -20.33 17.19 7.76
CA LEU A 8 -19.36 16.16 7.40
C LEU A 8 -18.09 16.35 8.22
N VAL A 9 -17.79 15.38 9.07
CA VAL A 9 -16.62 15.39 9.95
C VAL A 9 -15.57 14.45 9.37
N CYS A 10 -14.47 15.00 8.89
CA CYS A 10 -13.38 14.29 8.24
C CYS A 10 -12.14 14.22 9.14
N GLY A 11 -11.33 13.16 9.03
CA GLY A 11 -10.05 13.07 9.73
C GLY A 11 -9.64 11.64 10.00
N THR A 12 -8.39 11.43 10.42
CA THR A 12 -7.87 10.08 10.71
C THR A 12 -8.65 9.39 11.84
N ARG A 13 -8.50 8.07 11.93
CA ARG A 13 -9.13 7.28 13.00
C ARG A 13 -8.69 7.78 14.39
N GLY A 14 -9.59 7.70 15.37
CA GLY A 14 -9.27 7.98 16.77
C GLY A 14 -9.11 9.46 17.14
N THR A 15 -9.42 10.41 16.23
CA THR A 15 -9.34 11.86 16.48
C THR A 15 -10.59 12.45 17.12
N GLY A 16 -11.58 11.63 17.48
CA GLY A 16 -12.77 12.08 18.21
C GLY A 16 -13.97 12.46 17.35
N LYS A 17 -14.01 12.11 16.04
CA LYS A 17 -15.11 12.44 15.12
C LYS A 17 -16.48 12.03 15.64
N THR A 18 -16.67 10.76 15.97
CA THR A 18 -17.93 10.21 16.48
C THR A 18 -18.27 10.77 17.86
N SER A 19 -17.25 11.02 18.70
CA SER A 19 -17.44 11.64 20.02
C SER A 19 -18.00 13.07 19.91
N ILE A 20 -17.45 13.87 19.00
CA ILE A 20 -17.96 15.23 18.74
C ILE A 20 -19.36 15.18 18.09
N ALA A 21 -19.63 14.23 17.21
CA ALA A 21 -20.96 14.02 16.64
C ALA A 21 -22.00 13.74 17.73
N LYS A 22 -21.69 12.87 18.68
CA LYS A 22 -22.55 12.60 19.86
C LYS A 22 -22.70 13.81 20.76
N LEU A 23 -21.61 14.54 21.03
CA LEU A 23 -21.65 15.76 21.84
C LEU A 23 -22.50 16.84 21.18
N PHE A 24 -22.40 17.00 19.86
CA PHE A 24 -23.23 17.93 19.12
C PHE A 24 -24.71 17.52 19.14
N ALA A 25 -25.04 16.25 18.91
CA ALA A 25 -26.39 15.72 18.99
C ALA A 25 -27.02 15.98 20.38
N LYS A 26 -26.21 15.83 21.43
CA LYS A 26 -26.59 16.10 22.79
C LYS A 26 -26.79 17.62 23.06
N ALA A 27 -25.91 18.45 22.51
CA ALA A 27 -26.00 19.91 22.68
C ALA A 27 -27.26 20.53 22.03
N VAL A 28 -27.65 20.02 20.83
CA VAL A 28 -28.85 20.54 20.13
C VAL A 28 -30.16 20.08 20.76
N ASN A 29 -30.15 18.90 21.44
CA ASN A 29 -31.31 18.35 22.13
C ASN A 29 -31.36 18.63 23.63
N CYS A 30 -30.32 19.26 24.18
CA CYS A 30 -30.27 19.60 25.59
C CYS A 30 -31.34 20.63 25.97
N GLU A 31 -32.10 20.40 27.07
CA GLU A 31 -33.12 21.31 27.55
C GLU A 31 -32.50 22.55 28.21
N HIS A 32 -31.34 22.39 28.85
CA HIS A 32 -30.66 23.44 29.63
C HIS A 32 -29.20 23.58 29.22
N PRO A 33 -28.88 23.98 27.96
CA PRO A 33 -27.50 24.13 27.53
C PRO A 33 -26.82 25.31 28.24
N VAL A 34 -25.59 25.11 28.71
CA VAL A 34 -24.76 26.14 29.35
C VAL A 34 -23.65 26.54 28.39
N ASN A 35 -23.67 27.76 27.89
CA ASN A 35 -22.68 28.27 26.90
C ASN A 35 -22.53 27.39 25.67
N GLY A 36 -23.62 26.75 25.22
CA GLY A 36 -23.58 25.80 24.08
C GLY A 36 -23.20 24.37 24.44
N ASN A 37 -22.78 24.11 25.67
CA ASN A 37 -22.47 22.76 26.16
C ASN A 37 -23.70 22.05 26.72
N PRO A 38 -23.87 20.74 26.54
CA PRO A 38 -24.96 19.98 27.13
C PRO A 38 -24.82 19.90 28.65
N CYS A 39 -25.93 19.99 29.36
CA CYS A 39 -25.94 19.97 30.83
C CYS A 39 -25.60 18.60 31.45
N ASN A 40 -25.68 17.53 30.69
CA ASN A 40 -25.47 16.11 31.09
C ASN A 40 -26.44 15.61 32.21
N ALA A 41 -27.41 16.39 32.63
CA ALA A 41 -28.31 16.08 33.74
C ALA A 41 -29.78 15.97 33.33
N CYS A 42 -30.20 16.61 32.22
CA CYS A 42 -31.59 16.52 31.76
C CYS A 42 -31.92 15.14 31.16
N PRO A 43 -33.21 14.77 31.08
CA PRO A 43 -33.62 13.45 30.53
C PRO A 43 -33.03 13.15 29.15
N SER A 44 -33.09 14.13 28.25
CA SER A 44 -32.52 13.98 26.89
C SER A 44 -31.00 13.71 26.94
N CYS A 45 -30.23 14.44 27.76
CA CYS A 45 -28.80 14.18 27.91
C CYS A 45 -28.50 12.80 28.49
N GLN A 46 -29.30 12.34 29.45
CA GLN A 46 -29.16 11.03 30.09
C GLN A 46 -29.49 9.89 29.08
N ALA A 47 -30.60 10.05 28.36
CA ALA A 47 -30.99 9.07 27.34
C ALA A 47 -29.93 8.91 26.24
N ILE A 48 -29.34 10.03 25.76
CA ILE A 48 -28.26 9.99 24.77
C ILE A 48 -26.99 9.34 25.35
N ASN A 49 -26.63 9.62 26.59
CA ASN A 49 -25.50 8.99 27.26
C ASN A 49 -25.70 7.45 27.43
N ALA A 50 -26.96 7.04 27.74
CA ALA A 50 -27.34 5.63 27.87
C ALA A 50 -27.58 4.94 26.51
N GLN A 51 -27.43 5.64 25.39
CA GLN A 51 -27.73 5.14 24.03
C GLN A 51 -29.17 4.62 23.87
N SER A 52 -30.10 5.15 24.64
CA SER A 52 -31.52 4.78 24.64
C SER A 52 -32.41 5.81 23.96
N SER A 53 -31.85 6.91 23.46
CA SER A 53 -32.59 7.97 22.78
C SER A 53 -33.13 7.47 21.42
N LEU A 54 -34.43 7.67 21.18
CA LEU A 54 -35.08 7.40 19.90
C LEU A 54 -34.82 8.48 18.85
N ASP A 55 -34.36 9.65 19.29
CA ASP A 55 -34.12 10.83 18.44
C ASP A 55 -32.66 10.98 18.00
N VAL A 56 -31.72 10.21 18.54
CA VAL A 56 -30.32 10.18 18.13
C VAL A 56 -29.94 8.79 17.73
N LEU A 57 -29.84 8.57 16.43
CA LEU A 57 -29.52 7.26 15.85
C LEU A 57 -28.07 7.27 15.35
N GLU A 58 -27.30 6.31 15.83
CA GLU A 58 -25.93 6.06 15.40
C GLU A 58 -25.91 4.83 14.50
N ILE A 59 -25.33 4.96 13.31
CA ILE A 59 -25.26 3.94 12.28
C ILE A 59 -23.84 3.82 11.81
N ASP A 60 -23.28 2.64 11.92
CA ASP A 60 -21.98 2.32 11.32
C ASP A 60 -22.21 1.86 9.88
N ALA A 61 -21.70 2.63 8.91
CA ALA A 61 -21.85 2.32 7.50
C ALA A 61 -21.01 1.10 7.07
N ALA A 62 -20.01 0.69 7.86
CA ALA A 62 -19.27 -0.54 7.56
C ALA A 62 -20.15 -1.78 7.70
N SER A 63 -21.05 -1.77 8.71
CA SER A 63 -22.01 -2.84 8.97
C SER A 63 -23.35 -2.66 8.20
N ASN A 64 -23.68 -1.39 7.84
CA ASN A 64 -24.97 -1.01 7.25
C ASN A 64 -24.80 -0.26 5.94
N ASN A 65 -24.08 -0.83 4.96
CA ASN A 65 -23.74 -0.20 3.69
C ASN A 65 -24.81 -0.30 2.60
N GLY A 66 -25.86 -1.08 2.84
CA GLY A 66 -26.91 -1.39 1.86
C GLY A 66 -27.85 -0.23 1.56
N VAL A 67 -28.44 -0.23 0.37
CA VAL A 67 -29.46 0.75 -0.06
C VAL A 67 -30.70 0.67 0.83
N GLU A 68 -31.04 -0.52 1.32
CA GLU A 68 -32.26 -0.74 2.14
C GLU A 68 -32.14 -0.06 3.49
N ASN A 69 -31.00 -0.17 4.16
CA ASN A 69 -30.76 0.51 5.44
C ASN A 69 -30.94 2.04 5.33
N ILE A 70 -30.49 2.62 4.22
CA ILE A 70 -30.65 4.06 3.97
C ILE A 70 -32.10 4.40 3.55
N ARG A 71 -32.85 3.48 2.93
CA ARG A 71 -34.28 3.66 2.66
C ARG A 71 -35.09 3.67 3.96
N ASP A 72 -34.76 2.81 4.90
CA ASP A 72 -35.39 2.78 6.22
C ASP A 72 -35.17 4.11 6.96
N ILE A 73 -33.93 4.64 6.91
CA ILE A 73 -33.63 5.97 7.44
C ILE A 73 -34.50 7.04 6.78
N ARG A 74 -34.63 6.99 5.45
CA ARG A 74 -35.46 7.96 4.70
C ARG A 74 -36.92 7.90 5.08
N GLU A 75 -37.46 6.74 5.40
CA GLU A 75 -38.84 6.58 5.91
C GLU A 75 -38.95 7.12 7.35
N GLN A 76 -37.97 6.80 8.20
CA GLN A 76 -37.92 7.30 9.58
C GLN A 76 -37.76 8.81 9.68
N VAL A 77 -37.07 9.45 8.73
CA VAL A 77 -36.91 10.90 8.65
C VAL A 77 -38.23 11.65 8.54
N GLN A 78 -39.27 11.03 8.00
CA GLN A 78 -40.60 11.65 7.87
C GLN A 78 -41.31 11.84 9.21
N TYR A 79 -40.90 11.14 10.26
CA TYR A 79 -41.50 11.24 11.59
C TYR A 79 -40.74 12.25 12.44
N SER A 80 -41.47 13.14 13.07
CA SER A 80 -40.91 14.14 14.00
C SER A 80 -40.23 13.48 15.20
N PRO A 81 -39.28 14.17 15.86
CA PRO A 81 -38.67 13.67 17.09
C PRO A 81 -39.73 13.43 18.20
N VAL A 82 -39.41 12.44 19.05
CA VAL A 82 -40.35 12.02 20.14
C VAL A 82 -40.15 12.86 21.40
N GLU A 83 -38.90 13.08 21.82
CA GLU A 83 -38.54 13.76 23.06
C GLU A 83 -37.68 14.99 22.80
N GLY A 84 -36.79 14.93 21.78
CA GLY A 84 -35.84 15.97 21.47
C GLY A 84 -36.42 17.08 20.59
N ARG A 85 -35.61 18.14 20.36
CA ARG A 85 -35.91 19.19 19.38
C ARG A 85 -35.55 18.75 17.96
N TYR A 86 -34.53 17.93 17.83
CA TYR A 86 -33.99 17.48 16.56
C TYR A 86 -33.82 15.95 16.53
N LYS A 87 -34.13 15.36 15.40
CA LYS A 87 -33.80 13.96 15.09
C LYS A 87 -32.44 13.95 14.42
N VAL A 88 -31.44 13.32 15.06
CA VAL A 88 -30.07 13.37 14.64
C VAL A 88 -29.62 11.99 14.17
N TYR A 89 -29.15 11.92 12.93
CA TYR A 89 -28.57 10.71 12.35
C TYR A 89 -27.06 10.88 12.28
N ILE A 90 -26.33 10.06 13.03
CA ILE A 90 -24.88 9.99 13.01
C ILE A 90 -24.51 8.76 12.16
N ILE A 91 -23.90 8.98 10.99
CA ILE A 91 -23.45 7.91 10.11
C ILE A 91 -21.93 7.89 10.14
N ASP A 92 -21.37 6.89 10.83
CA ASP A 92 -19.93 6.72 10.94
C ASP A 92 -19.39 5.92 9.75
N GLU A 93 -18.15 6.16 9.38
CA GLU A 93 -17.44 5.62 8.20
C GLU A 93 -18.29 5.68 6.91
N VAL A 94 -18.94 6.81 6.70
CA VAL A 94 -19.91 7.02 5.61
C VAL A 94 -19.36 6.68 4.22
N HIS A 95 -18.05 6.70 4.01
CA HIS A 95 -17.40 6.31 2.77
C HIS A 95 -17.59 4.82 2.41
N MET A 96 -18.04 3.99 3.38
CA MET A 96 -18.34 2.57 3.17
C MET A 96 -19.72 2.33 2.53
N LEU A 97 -20.57 3.36 2.44
CA LEU A 97 -21.89 3.25 1.80
C LEU A 97 -21.76 2.92 0.32
N SER A 98 -22.65 2.08 -0.18
CA SER A 98 -22.76 1.80 -1.61
C SER A 98 -23.21 3.04 -2.41
N SER A 99 -22.90 3.09 -3.71
CA SER A 99 -23.34 4.20 -4.59
C SER A 99 -24.85 4.39 -4.59
N GLY A 100 -25.61 3.28 -4.51
CA GLY A 100 -27.06 3.32 -4.38
C GLY A 100 -27.54 3.91 -3.06
N ALA A 101 -26.83 3.65 -1.95
CA ALA A 101 -27.11 4.20 -0.64
C ALA A 101 -26.85 5.71 -0.60
N PHE A 102 -25.73 6.19 -1.18
CA PHE A 102 -25.50 7.62 -1.36
C PHE A 102 -26.60 8.31 -2.14
N ASN A 103 -27.06 7.73 -3.24
CA ASN A 103 -28.14 8.28 -4.06
C ASN A 103 -29.48 8.32 -3.30
N ALA A 104 -29.76 7.34 -2.43
CA ALA A 104 -30.93 7.36 -1.58
C ALA A 104 -30.89 8.47 -0.53
N LEU A 105 -29.70 8.75 0.02
CA LEU A 105 -29.46 9.80 1.02
C LEU A 105 -29.57 11.21 0.41
N LEU A 106 -29.15 11.40 -0.85
CA LEU A 106 -29.16 12.69 -1.54
C LEU A 106 -30.52 13.40 -1.48
N LYS A 107 -31.63 12.67 -1.73
CA LYS A 107 -32.98 13.25 -1.71
C LYS A 107 -33.32 13.90 -0.35
N THR A 108 -32.90 13.27 0.73
CA THR A 108 -33.15 13.79 2.08
C THR A 108 -32.20 14.93 2.45
N LEU A 109 -30.99 14.96 1.90
CA LEU A 109 -30.03 16.07 2.10
C LEU A 109 -30.41 17.31 1.27
N GLU A 110 -31.14 17.16 0.17
CA GLU A 110 -31.63 18.26 -0.67
C GLU A 110 -32.81 18.97 -0.03
N GLU A 111 -33.78 18.21 0.46
CA GLU A 111 -35.01 18.71 1.08
C GLU A 111 -35.23 18.12 2.48
N PRO A 112 -34.33 18.45 3.43
CA PRO A 112 -34.42 17.88 4.78
C PRO A 112 -35.59 18.53 5.57
N PRO A 113 -36.35 17.74 6.36
CA PRO A 113 -37.27 18.30 7.33
C PRO A 113 -36.50 19.21 8.33
N SER A 114 -37.14 20.26 8.77
CA SER A 114 -36.51 21.31 9.63
C SER A 114 -36.02 20.81 10.98
N TYR A 115 -36.47 19.63 11.38
CA TYR A 115 -36.10 18.97 12.64
C TYR A 115 -35.06 17.89 12.49
N VAL A 116 -34.50 17.67 11.27
CA VAL A 116 -33.54 16.60 11.01
C VAL A 116 -32.12 17.15 10.85
N ILE A 117 -31.17 16.49 11.46
CA ILE A 117 -29.74 16.79 11.35
C ILE A 117 -29.00 15.51 10.99
N PHE A 118 -28.20 15.58 9.91
CA PHE A 118 -27.26 14.53 9.56
C PHE A 118 -25.85 14.91 10.00
N ILE A 119 -25.14 13.97 10.62
CA ILE A 119 -23.71 14.09 10.95
C ILE A 119 -23.00 12.89 10.33
N LEU A 120 -22.30 13.16 9.24
CA LEU A 120 -21.56 12.14 8.48
C LEU A 120 -20.10 12.17 8.96
N ALA A 121 -19.56 11.04 9.41
CA ALA A 121 -18.17 10.93 9.82
C ALA A 121 -17.41 10.02 8.85
N THR A 122 -16.17 10.37 8.51
CA THR A 122 -15.35 9.59 7.60
C THR A 122 -13.86 9.73 7.86
N THR A 123 -13.13 8.67 7.65
CA THR A 123 -11.66 8.68 7.57
C THR A 123 -11.16 9.02 6.16
N GLU A 124 -11.98 8.82 5.12
CA GLU A 124 -11.61 8.95 3.71
C GLU A 124 -12.53 9.91 2.95
N ALA A 125 -12.32 11.20 3.14
CA ALA A 125 -13.14 12.26 2.52
C ALA A 125 -13.13 12.22 0.97
N HIS A 126 -12.04 11.71 0.37
CA HIS A 126 -11.89 11.63 -1.08
C HIS A 126 -12.81 10.59 -1.75
N LYS A 127 -13.31 9.62 -0.98
CA LYS A 127 -14.28 8.62 -1.46
C LYS A 127 -15.73 9.10 -1.44
N ILE A 128 -16.01 10.26 -0.82
CA ILE A 128 -17.36 10.81 -0.74
C ILE A 128 -17.72 11.51 -2.04
N PRO A 129 -18.90 11.23 -2.64
CA PRO A 129 -19.35 11.89 -3.84
C PRO A 129 -19.46 13.42 -3.66
N ILE A 130 -19.06 14.17 -4.69
CA ILE A 130 -19.09 15.64 -4.66
C ILE A 130 -20.50 16.18 -4.42
N THR A 131 -21.53 15.43 -4.84
CA THR A 131 -22.95 15.76 -4.62
C THR A 131 -23.35 15.78 -3.15
N ILE A 132 -22.72 14.93 -2.31
CA ILE A 132 -22.88 14.92 -0.86
C ILE A 132 -22.05 16.05 -0.25
N LEU A 133 -20.78 16.19 -0.67
CA LEU A 133 -19.87 17.21 -0.15
C LEU A 133 -20.44 18.62 -0.29
N SER A 134 -21.10 18.93 -1.40
CA SER A 134 -21.68 20.25 -1.68
C SER A 134 -22.86 20.62 -0.77
N ARG A 135 -23.48 19.64 -0.08
CA ARG A 135 -24.65 19.82 0.79
C ARG A 135 -24.33 19.75 2.27
N CYS A 136 -23.08 19.42 2.62
CA CYS A 136 -22.63 19.28 4.00
C CYS A 136 -21.69 20.42 4.41
N GLN A 137 -21.79 20.86 5.64
CA GLN A 137 -20.76 21.69 6.26
C GLN A 137 -19.60 20.80 6.68
N ARG A 138 -18.42 20.98 6.07
CA ARG A 138 -17.25 20.16 6.30
C ARG A 138 -16.40 20.69 7.44
N TYR A 139 -15.96 19.76 8.32
CA TYR A 139 -15.04 20.01 9.43
C TYR A 139 -13.91 18.99 9.39
N ASP A 140 -12.67 19.46 9.25
CA ASP A 140 -11.50 18.60 9.17
C ASP A 140 -10.82 18.49 10.54
N PHE A 141 -10.76 17.28 11.08
CA PHE A 141 -10.07 16.93 12.31
C PHE A 141 -8.62 16.60 12.00
N ARG A 142 -7.71 17.32 12.62
CA ARG A 142 -6.28 17.09 12.52
C ARG A 142 -5.84 15.97 13.46
N ARG A 143 -4.70 15.38 13.18
CA ARG A 143 -4.03 14.49 14.13
C ARG A 143 -3.74 15.24 15.41
N ILE A 144 -3.90 14.57 16.54
CA ILE A 144 -3.61 15.13 17.86
C ILE A 144 -2.09 15.11 18.05
N THR A 145 -1.54 16.18 18.60
CA THR A 145 -0.09 16.25 18.85
C THR A 145 0.33 15.29 19.96
N VAL A 146 1.56 14.82 19.91
CA VAL A 146 2.14 13.92 20.92
C VAL A 146 2.03 14.53 22.31
N ASP A 147 2.30 15.83 22.45
CA ASP A 147 2.23 16.52 23.74
C ASP A 147 0.80 16.50 24.32
N THR A 148 -0.22 16.83 23.51
CA THR A 148 -1.63 16.78 23.95
C THR A 148 -2.07 15.37 24.36
N ILE A 149 -1.63 14.34 23.60
CA ILE A 149 -1.91 12.95 23.96
C ILE A 149 -1.21 12.61 25.28
N SER A 150 0.08 12.96 25.43
CA SER A 150 0.87 12.69 26.63
C SER A 150 0.27 13.34 27.88
N GLU A 151 -0.13 14.62 27.79
CA GLU A 151 -0.81 15.33 28.88
C GLU A 151 -2.08 14.60 29.30
N ARG A 152 -2.89 14.16 28.32
CA ARG A 152 -4.14 13.45 28.62
C ARG A 152 -3.90 12.08 29.25
N LEU A 153 -2.92 11.34 28.77
CA LEU A 153 -2.53 10.05 29.34
C LEU A 153 -2.03 10.21 30.79
N SER A 154 -1.17 11.22 31.04
CA SER A 154 -0.68 11.53 32.39
C SER A 154 -1.82 11.88 33.36
N GLU A 155 -2.75 12.75 32.93
CA GLU A 155 -3.94 13.10 33.72
C GLU A 155 -4.77 11.88 34.12
N LEU A 156 -4.92 10.92 33.19
CA LEU A 156 -5.65 9.69 33.47
C LEU A 156 -4.91 8.79 34.45
N MET A 157 -3.58 8.66 34.31
CA MET A 157 -2.77 7.86 35.22
C MET A 157 -2.75 8.41 36.64
N GLU A 158 -2.69 9.73 36.79
CA GLU A 158 -2.84 10.38 38.11
C GLU A 158 -4.19 10.05 38.76
N LYS A 159 -5.29 10.06 37.98
CA LYS A 159 -6.63 9.73 38.48
C LYS A 159 -6.79 8.25 38.86
N GLU A 160 -6.11 7.35 38.16
CA GLU A 160 -6.11 5.92 38.45
C GLU A 160 -5.09 5.52 39.52
N GLY A 161 -4.19 6.46 39.92
CA GLY A 161 -3.19 6.22 40.95
C GLY A 161 -2.07 5.25 40.51
N THR A 162 -1.86 5.12 39.19
CA THR A 162 -0.80 4.27 38.62
C THR A 162 0.43 5.11 38.30
N GLU A 163 1.58 4.71 38.83
CA GLU A 163 2.85 5.37 38.53
C GLU A 163 3.34 5.01 37.13
N VAL A 164 3.55 6.01 36.29
CA VAL A 164 4.06 5.84 34.93
C VAL A 164 5.22 6.81 34.68
N GLU A 165 6.23 6.32 34.01
CA GLU A 165 7.37 7.13 33.61
C GLU A 165 6.99 8.05 32.42
N GLU A 166 7.39 9.32 32.47
CA GLU A 166 7.09 10.32 31.42
C GLU A 166 7.56 9.84 30.03
N LYS A 167 8.73 9.20 29.96
CA LYS A 167 9.27 8.62 28.72
C LYS A 167 8.36 7.51 28.17
N ALA A 168 7.77 6.69 29.03
CA ALA A 168 6.82 5.65 28.62
C ALA A 168 5.54 6.25 28.02
N ILE A 169 4.98 7.26 28.68
CA ILE A 169 3.79 7.99 28.19
C ILE A 169 4.06 8.62 26.83
N ARG A 170 5.19 9.31 26.68
CA ARG A 170 5.57 9.98 25.45
C ARG A 170 5.78 8.98 24.30
N TYR A 171 6.33 7.82 24.62
CA TYR A 171 6.49 6.73 23.66
C TYR A 171 5.13 6.16 23.20
N ILE A 172 4.22 5.89 24.13
CA ILE A 172 2.86 5.41 23.82
C ILE A 172 2.11 6.45 22.97
N ALA A 173 2.20 7.73 23.32
CA ALA A 173 1.60 8.82 22.56
C ALA A 173 2.13 8.92 21.12
N LYS A 174 3.43 8.66 20.93
CA LYS A 174 4.07 8.61 19.62
C LYS A 174 3.63 7.40 18.80
N ALA A 175 3.57 6.21 19.44
CA ALA A 175 3.12 4.97 18.81
C ALA A 175 1.65 5.05 18.33
N ALA A 176 0.83 5.88 18.97
CA ALA A 176 -0.56 6.11 18.61
C ALA A 176 -0.79 6.97 17.36
N ASP A 177 0.24 7.57 16.78
CA ASP A 177 0.22 8.33 15.52
C ASP A 177 -0.93 9.37 15.43
N GLY A 178 -1.15 10.12 16.52
CA GLY A 178 -2.15 11.17 16.61
C GLY A 178 -3.58 10.69 16.86
N SER A 179 -3.76 9.42 17.21
CA SER A 179 -5.04 8.81 17.60
C SER A 179 -5.15 8.69 19.12
N MET A 180 -6.04 9.43 19.75
CA MET A 180 -6.30 9.30 21.20
C MET A 180 -6.87 7.93 21.57
N ARG A 181 -7.70 7.34 20.70
CA ARG A 181 -8.28 6.00 20.95
C ARG A 181 -7.21 4.93 20.99
N ASP A 182 -6.28 4.97 20.04
CA ASP A 182 -5.21 3.99 19.95
C ASP A 182 -4.21 4.21 21.11
N ALA A 183 -3.93 5.48 21.48
CA ALA A 183 -3.11 5.81 22.65
C ALA A 183 -3.67 5.22 23.95
N LEU A 184 -4.97 5.37 24.18
CA LEU A 184 -5.64 4.79 25.35
C LEU A 184 -5.60 3.26 25.33
N SER A 185 -5.83 2.65 24.16
CA SER A 185 -5.77 1.18 24.04
C SER A 185 -4.36 0.62 24.27
N LEU A 186 -3.32 1.30 23.77
CA LEU A 186 -1.93 0.92 24.01
C LEU A 186 -1.54 1.08 25.48
N LEU A 187 -1.99 2.16 26.13
CA LEU A 187 -1.76 2.38 27.55
C LEU A 187 -2.44 1.32 28.41
N ASP A 188 -3.72 1.03 28.14
CA ASP A 188 -4.47 -0.05 28.81
C ASP A 188 -3.77 -1.40 28.67
N GLN A 189 -3.26 -1.70 27.48
CA GLN A 189 -2.50 -2.94 27.25
C GLN A 189 -1.23 -2.99 28.10
N CYS A 190 -0.48 -1.89 28.19
CA CYS A 190 0.74 -1.82 29.00
C CYS A 190 0.41 -1.98 30.50
N ILE A 191 -0.64 -1.35 30.99
CA ILE A 191 -1.06 -1.43 32.40
C ILE A 191 -1.55 -2.85 32.74
N ALA A 192 -2.35 -3.45 31.86
CA ALA A 192 -2.87 -4.80 32.08
C ALA A 192 -1.75 -5.85 32.15
N PHE A 193 -0.67 -5.66 31.39
CA PHE A 193 0.46 -6.59 31.38
C PHE A 193 1.31 -6.50 32.65
N TYR A 194 1.50 -5.29 33.19
CA TYR A 194 2.29 -5.02 34.41
C TYR A 194 1.42 -4.47 35.55
N LEU A 195 0.29 -5.14 35.80
CA LEU A 195 -0.69 -4.71 36.78
C LEU A 195 -0.08 -4.53 38.17
N GLY A 196 -0.21 -3.33 38.74
CA GLY A 196 0.29 -3.01 40.10
C GLY A 196 1.78 -2.67 40.16
N GLU A 197 2.46 -2.63 39.03
CA GLU A 197 3.86 -2.22 38.96
C GLU A 197 3.96 -0.84 38.27
N LYS A 198 5.04 -0.11 38.58
CA LYS A 198 5.36 1.13 37.86
C LYS A 198 5.65 0.80 36.39
N LEU A 199 4.97 1.52 35.48
CA LEU A 199 5.19 1.39 34.04
C LEU A 199 6.44 2.19 33.65
N THR A 200 7.54 1.49 33.39
CA THR A 200 8.80 2.09 32.88
C THR A 200 8.81 2.10 31.36
N TYR A 201 9.71 2.88 30.77
CA TYR A 201 9.90 2.94 29.32
C TYR A 201 10.24 1.55 28.74
N GLU A 202 11.10 0.77 29.38
CA GLU A 202 11.47 -0.58 28.95
C GLU A 202 10.27 -1.54 28.91
N LYS A 203 9.39 -1.48 29.92
CA LYS A 203 8.17 -2.26 29.97
C LYS A 203 7.19 -1.90 28.85
N ALA A 204 7.08 -0.59 28.55
CA ALA A 204 6.26 -0.14 27.43
C ALA A 204 6.80 -0.64 26.08
N LEU A 205 8.12 -0.61 25.87
CA LEU A 205 8.76 -1.18 24.69
C LEU A 205 8.49 -2.69 24.57
N ASP A 206 8.58 -3.41 25.68
CA ASP A 206 8.37 -4.86 25.71
C ASP A 206 6.95 -5.24 25.30
N VAL A 207 5.95 -4.61 25.91
CA VAL A 207 4.53 -4.87 25.59
C VAL A 207 4.14 -4.48 24.17
N LEU A 208 4.64 -3.33 23.69
CA LEU A 208 4.32 -2.83 22.37
C LEU A 208 5.14 -3.48 21.25
N GLY A 209 6.05 -4.40 21.61
CA GLY A 209 6.83 -5.17 20.65
C GLY A 209 7.86 -4.34 19.88
N ALA A 210 8.19 -3.14 20.35
CA ALA A 210 9.18 -2.30 19.70
C ALA A 210 10.60 -2.84 19.89
N VAL A 211 11.42 -2.63 18.90
CA VAL A 211 12.83 -3.02 18.94
C VAL A 211 13.65 -1.86 19.48
N ASP A 212 14.56 -2.14 20.38
CA ASP A 212 15.47 -1.14 20.91
C ASP A 212 16.37 -0.56 19.80
N MET A 213 16.66 0.72 19.89
CA MET A 213 17.53 1.43 18.96
C MET A 213 18.94 0.80 18.90
N GLU A 214 19.39 0.20 19.98
CA GLU A 214 20.69 -0.52 20.04
C GLU A 214 20.74 -1.71 19.08
N VAL A 215 19.65 -2.44 18.94
CA VAL A 215 19.57 -3.58 18.01
C VAL A 215 19.66 -3.11 16.56
N PHE A 216 19.04 -1.96 16.25
CA PHE A 216 19.13 -1.37 14.91
C PHE A 216 20.56 -0.88 14.61
N SER A 217 21.23 -0.28 15.60
CA SER A 217 22.62 0.12 15.52
C SER A 217 23.54 -1.07 15.24
N GLU A 218 23.38 -2.16 16.00
CA GLU A 218 24.14 -3.40 15.80
C GLU A 218 23.88 -4.02 14.43
N LEU A 219 22.61 -4.07 14.01
CA LEU A 219 22.22 -4.58 12.70
C LEU A 219 22.84 -3.76 11.57
N LEU A 220 22.78 -2.44 11.68
CA LEU A 220 23.39 -1.53 10.71
C LEU A 220 24.88 -1.76 10.56
N ARG A 221 25.62 -1.88 11.68
CA ARG A 221 27.06 -2.18 11.68
C ARG A 221 27.38 -3.52 11.03
N LYS A 222 26.55 -4.57 11.25
CA LYS A 222 26.70 -5.87 10.59
C LYS A 222 26.45 -5.75 9.08
N VAL A 223 25.42 -4.99 8.67
CA VAL A 223 25.14 -4.73 7.26
C VAL A 223 26.32 -4.01 6.59
N LEU A 224 26.88 -2.99 7.21
CA LEU A 224 28.04 -2.25 6.71
C LEU A 224 29.30 -3.13 6.60
N ALA A 225 29.48 -4.03 7.55
CA ALA A 225 30.54 -5.04 7.51
C ALA A 225 30.30 -6.15 6.48
N GLN A 226 29.17 -6.12 5.75
CA GLN A 226 28.73 -7.16 4.82
C GLN A 226 28.58 -8.54 5.49
N ASP A 227 28.37 -8.57 6.81
CA ASP A 227 28.14 -9.80 7.57
C ASP A 227 26.69 -10.24 7.47
N THR A 228 26.39 -10.97 6.39
CA THR A 228 25.05 -11.50 6.16
C THR A 228 24.64 -12.52 7.23
N ALA A 229 25.58 -13.36 7.69
CA ALA A 229 25.27 -14.39 8.69
C ALA A 229 24.95 -13.76 10.05
N GLY A 230 25.72 -12.77 10.47
CA GLY A 230 25.47 -12.01 11.69
C GLY A 230 24.16 -11.23 11.64
N SER A 231 23.82 -10.62 10.49
CA SER A 231 22.55 -9.92 10.31
C SER A 231 21.34 -10.84 10.41
N ILE A 232 21.39 -12.04 9.80
CA ILE A 232 20.33 -13.04 9.91
C ILE A 232 20.21 -13.57 11.35
N LYS A 233 21.33 -13.76 12.05
CA LYS A 233 21.32 -14.20 13.44
C LYS A 233 20.64 -13.18 14.36
N THR A 234 20.92 -11.88 14.20
CA THR A 234 20.20 -10.82 14.94
C THR A 234 18.70 -10.85 14.67
N LEU A 235 18.29 -11.07 13.40
CA LEU A 235 16.89 -11.24 13.06
C LEU A 235 16.27 -12.46 13.76
N GLU A 236 16.98 -13.57 13.82
CA GLU A 236 16.53 -14.79 14.51
C GLU A 236 16.34 -14.56 16.01
N GLU A 237 17.25 -13.85 16.66
CA GLU A 237 17.15 -13.45 18.08
C GLU A 237 15.89 -12.61 18.33
N LEU A 238 15.55 -11.67 17.45
CA LEU A 238 14.32 -10.86 17.52
C LEU A 238 13.06 -11.73 17.37
N ILE A 239 13.07 -12.70 16.46
CA ILE A 239 11.96 -13.63 16.25
C ILE A 239 11.75 -14.49 17.50
N VAL A 240 12.83 -15.00 18.11
CA VAL A 240 12.77 -15.80 19.34
C VAL A 240 12.21 -14.97 20.52
N GLN A 241 12.51 -13.66 20.55
CA GLN A 241 11.94 -12.73 21.52
C GLN A 241 10.46 -12.41 21.27
N GLY A 242 9.86 -12.94 20.19
CA GLY A 242 8.46 -12.72 19.86
C GLY A 242 8.15 -11.37 19.21
N ARG A 243 9.15 -10.65 18.68
CA ARG A 243 8.94 -9.36 18.02
C ARG A 243 8.21 -9.53 16.69
N GLU A 244 7.25 -8.65 16.39
CA GLU A 244 6.46 -8.68 15.14
C GLU A 244 7.30 -8.13 13.99
N LEU A 245 7.50 -8.94 12.94
CA LEU A 245 8.38 -8.59 11.82
C LEU A 245 7.92 -7.38 11.00
N GLY A 246 6.61 -7.15 10.92
CA GLY A 246 6.09 -5.97 10.22
C GLY A 246 6.42 -4.69 10.97
N GLN A 247 6.32 -4.71 12.30
CA GLN A 247 6.72 -3.59 13.15
C GLN A 247 8.22 -3.37 13.08
N PHE A 248 9.03 -4.43 13.18
CA PHE A 248 10.48 -4.36 13.01
C PHE A 248 10.89 -3.65 11.70
N VAL A 249 10.25 -4.01 10.57
CA VAL A 249 10.54 -3.40 9.27
C VAL A 249 10.21 -1.91 9.28
N ASN A 250 9.07 -1.52 9.83
CA ASN A 250 8.65 -0.11 9.93
C ASN A 250 9.61 0.70 10.83
N ASP A 251 9.97 0.15 11.99
CA ASP A 251 10.86 0.80 12.95
C ASP A 251 12.27 0.95 12.37
N PHE A 252 12.75 -0.04 11.61
CA PHE A 252 14.04 0.05 10.93
C PHE A 252 14.04 1.11 9.81
N VAL A 253 12.95 1.25 9.05
CA VAL A 253 12.78 2.35 8.09
C VAL A 253 12.81 3.70 8.81
N TRP A 254 12.14 3.82 9.95
CA TRP A 254 12.17 5.03 10.78
C TRP A 254 13.56 5.35 11.30
N TYR A 255 14.30 4.35 11.75
CA TYR A 255 15.67 4.49 12.19
C TYR A 255 16.58 5.03 11.06
N MET A 256 16.53 4.42 9.88
CA MET A 256 17.29 4.88 8.71
C MET A 256 16.86 6.28 8.24
N ARG A 257 15.57 6.60 8.29
CA ARG A 257 15.09 7.97 8.01
C ARG A 257 15.67 8.98 9.00
N ASN A 258 15.74 8.65 10.28
CA ASN A 258 16.33 9.53 11.28
C ASN A 258 17.83 9.75 11.02
N LEU A 259 18.58 8.72 10.65
CA LEU A 259 19.97 8.86 10.20
C LEU A 259 20.10 9.83 9.01
N LEU A 260 19.20 9.70 8.02
CA LEU A 260 19.18 10.58 6.85
C LEU A 260 18.92 12.04 7.24
N LEU A 261 17.96 12.28 8.13
CA LEU A 261 17.64 13.63 8.60
C LEU A 261 18.79 14.24 9.40
N VAL A 262 19.42 13.47 10.28
CA VAL A 262 20.60 13.91 11.03
C VAL A 262 21.75 14.29 10.09
N LYS A 263 21.93 13.52 9.01
CA LYS A 263 22.99 13.77 8.03
C LYS A 263 22.74 14.98 7.13
N THR A 264 21.48 15.27 6.82
CA THR A 264 21.10 16.29 5.82
C THR A 264 20.57 17.59 6.44
N SER A 265 20.28 17.61 7.74
CA SER A 265 19.70 18.77 8.43
C SER A 265 20.79 19.60 9.12
N ASP A 266 20.70 20.93 9.00
CA ASP A 266 21.57 21.85 9.72
C ASP A 266 21.25 21.89 11.23
N VAL A 267 20.00 21.60 11.62
CA VAL A 267 19.51 21.54 13.01
C VAL A 267 18.84 20.19 13.25
N PRO A 268 19.60 19.13 13.49
CA PRO A 268 19.04 17.78 13.65
C PRO A 268 18.16 17.64 14.90
N GLU A 269 18.33 18.46 15.92
CA GLU A 269 17.57 18.43 17.17
C GLU A 269 16.09 18.74 16.97
N ASP A 270 15.75 19.61 16.03
CA ASP A 270 14.37 19.97 15.69
C ASP A 270 13.73 18.97 14.71
N ALA A 271 14.56 18.22 13.96
CA ALA A 271 14.11 17.32 12.92
C ALA A 271 13.82 15.88 13.39
N VAL A 272 14.47 15.47 14.51
CA VAL A 272 14.42 14.10 15.03
C VAL A 272 14.01 14.12 16.50
N ASP A 273 12.84 13.54 16.78
CA ASP A 273 12.28 13.43 18.13
C ASP A 273 12.88 12.19 18.85
N VAL A 274 14.12 12.35 19.34
CA VAL A 274 14.87 11.33 20.10
C VAL A 274 15.55 11.95 21.32
N SER A 275 15.96 11.11 22.27
CA SER A 275 16.74 11.61 23.42
C SER A 275 18.12 12.16 22.97
N ALA A 276 18.70 13.05 23.76
CA ALA A 276 20.02 13.62 23.47
C ALA A 276 21.11 12.53 23.28
N GLU A 277 21.06 11.48 24.10
CA GLU A 277 21.99 10.34 24.01
C GLU A 277 21.83 9.58 22.68
N ASN A 278 20.59 9.33 22.27
CA ASN A 278 20.30 8.65 21.00
C ASN A 278 20.65 9.55 19.80
N LEU A 279 20.55 10.87 19.96
CA LEU A 279 20.93 11.82 18.92
C LEU A 279 22.44 11.79 18.65
N GLU A 280 23.27 11.72 19.71
CA GLU A 280 24.73 11.59 19.55
C GLU A 280 25.09 10.30 18.82
N ARG A 281 24.47 9.17 19.18
CA ARG A 281 24.66 7.90 18.47
C ARG A 281 24.25 8.00 16.99
N LEU A 282 23.09 8.58 16.71
CA LEU A 282 22.65 8.79 15.32
C LEU A 282 23.62 9.69 14.53
N LYS A 283 24.23 10.71 15.15
CA LYS A 283 25.25 11.55 14.52
C LYS A 283 26.48 10.70 14.13
N GLU A 284 27.01 9.93 15.06
CA GLU A 284 28.16 9.04 14.79
C GLU A 284 27.84 8.03 13.67
N GLU A 285 26.70 7.40 13.71
CA GLU A 285 26.30 6.38 12.74
C GLU A 285 25.97 6.98 11.36
N SER A 286 25.44 8.20 11.31
CA SER A 286 25.18 8.91 10.06
C SER A 286 26.47 9.22 9.28
N GLU A 287 27.62 9.38 9.98
CA GLU A 287 28.92 9.58 9.34
C GLU A 287 29.49 8.31 8.68
N MET A 288 29.04 7.12 9.14
CA MET A 288 29.52 5.84 8.62
C MET A 288 28.95 5.50 7.23
N LEU A 289 27.87 6.16 6.82
CA LEU A 289 27.15 5.90 5.56
C LEU A 289 27.13 7.17 4.70
N ASP A 290 27.17 7.00 3.40
CA ASP A 290 26.82 8.06 2.47
C ASP A 290 25.30 8.16 2.28
N THR A 291 24.84 9.30 1.80
CA THR A 291 23.41 9.61 1.62
C THR A 291 22.75 8.67 0.61
N GLU A 292 23.46 8.30 -0.45
CA GLU A 292 22.94 7.43 -1.52
C GLU A 292 22.71 6.00 -1.02
N THR A 293 23.68 5.43 -0.29
CA THR A 293 23.54 4.11 0.34
C THR A 293 22.37 4.10 1.33
N LEU A 294 22.22 5.15 2.13
CA LEU A 294 21.13 5.28 3.09
C LEU A 294 19.75 5.35 2.38
N MET A 295 19.65 6.13 1.30
CA MET A 295 18.45 6.20 0.47
C MET A 295 18.10 4.84 -0.18
N ARG A 296 19.11 4.09 -0.59
CA ARG A 296 18.93 2.72 -1.10
C ARG A 296 18.36 1.80 -0.03
N TYR A 297 18.90 1.82 1.18
CA TYR A 297 18.42 1.02 2.31
C TYR A 297 16.97 1.34 2.66
N ILE A 298 16.64 2.63 2.73
CA ILE A 298 15.26 3.09 2.97
C ILE A 298 14.31 2.57 1.89
N ARG A 299 14.71 2.61 0.61
CA ARG A 299 13.88 2.12 -0.50
C ARG A 299 13.61 0.62 -0.38
N VAL A 300 14.65 -0.20 -0.19
CA VAL A 300 14.53 -1.65 -0.07
C VAL A 300 13.56 -2.03 1.06
N PHE A 301 13.68 -1.40 2.22
CA PHE A 301 12.83 -1.69 3.37
C PHE A 301 11.44 -1.06 3.27
N SER A 302 11.27 0.08 2.58
CA SER A 302 9.94 0.65 2.30
C SER A 302 9.14 -0.22 1.34
N GLU A 303 9.77 -0.78 0.30
CA GLU A 303 9.13 -1.78 -0.57
C GLU A 303 8.75 -3.03 0.20
N LEU A 304 9.63 -3.51 1.07
CA LEU A 304 9.36 -4.64 1.97
C LEU A 304 8.18 -4.36 2.90
N SER A 305 8.08 -3.15 3.48
CA SER A 305 6.97 -2.76 4.37
C SER A 305 5.60 -2.88 3.69
N ASN A 306 5.52 -2.60 2.39
CA ASN A 306 4.29 -2.79 1.62
C ASN A 306 3.99 -4.27 1.35
N GLN A 307 5.01 -5.08 1.08
CA GLN A 307 4.87 -6.50 0.74
C GLN A 307 4.56 -7.37 1.96
N ILE A 308 5.16 -7.06 3.12
CA ILE A 308 5.09 -7.89 4.33
C ILE A 308 3.67 -8.01 4.91
N ARG A 309 2.79 -7.03 4.64
CA ARG A 309 1.39 -7.03 5.11
C ARG A 309 0.60 -8.22 4.58
N TYR A 310 0.86 -8.65 3.36
CA TYR A 310 0.10 -9.68 2.65
C TYR A 310 0.88 -10.98 2.48
N ALA A 311 2.12 -11.02 2.98
CA ALA A 311 2.99 -12.17 2.81
C ALA A 311 2.71 -13.27 3.82
N SER A 312 2.62 -14.52 3.34
CA SER A 312 2.55 -15.71 4.18
C SER A 312 3.89 -16.06 4.84
N GLN A 313 5.01 -15.73 4.20
CA GLN A 313 6.37 -16.01 4.67
C GLN A 313 7.15 -14.73 4.96
N LYS A 314 6.72 -14.00 6.00
CA LYS A 314 7.30 -12.72 6.41
C LYS A 314 8.81 -12.83 6.67
N ARG A 315 9.27 -13.88 7.36
CA ARG A 315 10.68 -14.12 7.70
C ARG A 315 11.57 -14.12 6.45
N VAL A 316 11.21 -14.91 5.44
CA VAL A 316 12.00 -15.04 4.20
C VAL A 316 12.16 -13.70 3.48
N LEU A 317 11.11 -12.88 3.45
CA LEU A 317 11.17 -11.56 2.83
C LEU A 317 12.15 -10.63 3.55
N VAL A 318 12.17 -10.64 4.88
CA VAL A 318 13.10 -9.82 5.67
C VAL A 318 14.54 -10.33 5.49
N GLU A 319 14.77 -11.65 5.50
CA GLU A 319 16.08 -12.24 5.23
C GLU A 319 16.62 -11.83 3.86
N ILE A 320 15.78 -11.90 2.80
CA ILE A 320 16.16 -11.47 1.44
C ILE A 320 16.50 -9.97 1.41
N ALA A 321 15.73 -9.13 2.12
CA ALA A 321 16.02 -7.71 2.18
C ALA A 321 17.36 -7.43 2.87
N LEU A 322 17.67 -8.09 3.99
CA LEU A 322 18.97 -7.98 4.66
C LEU A 322 20.13 -8.45 3.77
N ILE A 323 19.95 -9.55 3.04
CA ILE A 323 20.93 -10.02 2.07
C ILE A 323 21.20 -8.97 0.98
N LYS A 324 20.14 -8.32 0.46
CA LYS A 324 20.28 -7.24 -0.52
C LYS A 324 21.04 -6.04 0.05
N LEU A 325 20.82 -5.66 1.32
CA LEU A 325 21.60 -4.60 1.94
C LEU A 325 23.08 -4.98 2.04
N CYS A 326 23.41 -6.19 2.48
CA CYS A 326 24.79 -6.68 2.62
C CYS A 326 25.47 -6.90 1.25
N GLN A 327 24.71 -7.28 0.22
CA GLN A 327 25.24 -7.65 -1.11
C GLN A 327 24.58 -6.85 -2.22
N PRO A 328 25.05 -5.63 -2.54
CA PRO A 328 24.48 -4.80 -3.61
C PRO A 328 24.48 -5.45 -5.00
N VAL A 329 25.32 -6.44 -5.21
CA VAL A 329 25.45 -7.17 -6.48
C VAL A 329 24.18 -7.94 -6.85
N MET A 330 23.33 -8.29 -5.88
CA MET A 330 22.09 -9.03 -6.09
C MET A 330 20.92 -8.17 -6.54
N GLU A 331 21.07 -6.85 -6.53
CA GLU A 331 20.05 -5.92 -7.03
C GLU A 331 20.30 -5.61 -8.51
N THR A 332 19.23 -5.65 -9.31
CA THR A 332 19.26 -5.33 -10.75
C THR A 332 18.80 -3.91 -11.07
N ASN A 333 18.57 -3.07 -10.03
CA ASN A 333 18.11 -1.71 -10.19
C ASN A 333 19.25 -0.77 -10.62
N LEU A 334 18.91 0.31 -11.35
CA LEU A 334 19.84 1.32 -11.83
C LEU A 334 20.70 1.92 -10.70
N ASP A 335 20.11 2.14 -9.54
CA ASP A 335 20.81 2.75 -8.39
C ASP A 335 21.88 1.82 -7.79
N SER A 336 21.62 0.51 -7.76
CA SER A 336 22.65 -0.47 -7.35
C SER A 336 23.81 -0.54 -8.35
N LEU A 337 23.54 -0.25 -9.63
CA LEU A 337 24.59 -0.10 -10.64
C LEU A 337 25.42 1.15 -10.42
N PHE A 338 24.80 2.28 -10.08
CA PHE A 338 25.53 3.51 -9.72
C PHE A 338 26.39 3.33 -8.47
N ASP A 339 25.87 2.70 -7.41
CA ASP A 339 26.65 2.38 -6.20
C ASP A 339 27.88 1.51 -6.54
N ARG A 340 27.70 0.54 -7.42
CA ARG A 340 28.80 -0.33 -7.87
C ARG A 340 29.85 0.43 -8.67
N ILE A 341 29.42 1.34 -9.55
CA ILE A 341 30.31 2.20 -10.32
C ILE A 341 31.13 3.07 -9.37
N ARG A 342 30.47 3.71 -8.39
CA ARG A 342 31.14 4.55 -7.41
C ARG A 342 32.16 3.79 -6.57
N VAL A 343 31.82 2.60 -6.07
CA VAL A 343 32.78 1.73 -5.34
C VAL A 343 33.98 1.34 -6.20
N LEU A 344 33.76 1.16 -7.51
CA LEU A 344 34.88 0.91 -8.44
C LEU A 344 35.71 2.15 -8.69
N GLU A 345 35.09 3.32 -8.82
CA GLU A 345 35.77 4.61 -8.96
C GLU A 345 36.62 4.93 -7.72
N GLU A 346 36.08 4.79 -6.50
CA GLU A 346 36.84 4.94 -5.26
C GLU A 346 38.02 3.97 -5.13
N LYS A 347 37.84 2.73 -5.59
CA LYS A 347 38.94 1.75 -5.62
C LYS A 347 39.99 2.12 -6.65
N MET A 348 39.62 2.71 -7.77
CA MET A 348 40.54 3.24 -8.77
C MET A 348 41.31 4.47 -8.27
N GLU A 349 40.63 5.40 -7.56
CA GLU A 349 41.26 6.58 -6.97
C GLU A 349 42.25 6.23 -5.83
N LYS A 350 41.93 5.20 -5.02
CA LYS A 350 42.83 4.68 -3.97
C LYS A 350 44.03 3.91 -4.50
N GLY A 351 44.16 3.78 -5.83
CA GLY A 351 45.27 3.16 -6.55
C GLY A 351 45.12 1.64 -6.66
N ILE A 352 45.18 1.12 -7.88
CA ILE A 352 45.25 -0.32 -8.14
C ILE A 352 46.62 -0.78 -7.57
N PRO A 353 46.67 -1.76 -6.63
CA PRO A 353 47.92 -2.31 -6.19
C PRO A 353 48.60 -2.96 -7.42
N VAL A 354 49.72 -2.39 -7.84
CA VAL A 354 50.54 -2.98 -8.91
C VAL A 354 51.05 -4.33 -8.40
N LEU A 355 50.44 -5.41 -8.89
CA LEU A 355 50.92 -6.77 -8.66
C LEU A 355 52.28 -6.88 -9.32
N THR A 356 53.33 -6.85 -8.53
CA THR A 356 54.70 -7.16 -8.98
C THR A 356 54.74 -8.57 -9.58
N GLU A 357 55.53 -8.76 -10.64
CA GLU A 357 55.62 -9.96 -11.48
C GLU A 357 55.91 -11.29 -10.74
N SER A 358 56.26 -11.22 -9.46
CA SER A 358 56.52 -12.41 -8.63
C SER A 358 55.29 -13.19 -8.14
N GLN A 359 54.06 -12.74 -8.41
CA GLN A 359 52.82 -13.47 -8.02
C GLN A 359 52.04 -14.09 -9.18
N LYS A 360 52.57 -14.07 -10.39
CA LYS A 360 51.93 -14.67 -11.57
C LYS A 360 52.00 -16.21 -11.64
N ALA A 361 52.62 -16.89 -10.66
CA ALA A 361 52.89 -18.33 -10.73
C ALA A 361 51.85 -19.22 -10.01
N SER A 362 50.71 -18.73 -9.53
CA SER A 362 49.75 -19.56 -8.76
C SER A 362 48.30 -19.46 -9.19
N THR A 363 47.99 -18.88 -10.34
CA THR A 363 46.63 -18.95 -10.87
C THR A 363 46.49 -20.21 -11.74
N ARG A 364 45.99 -21.27 -11.13
CA ARG A 364 45.60 -22.52 -11.77
C ARG A 364 44.52 -22.17 -12.81
N ALA A 365 44.86 -22.37 -14.08
CA ALA A 365 43.97 -22.21 -15.22
C ALA A 365 42.71 -23.10 -15.04
N LEU A 366 41.55 -22.45 -15.02
CA LEU A 366 40.29 -23.16 -15.23
C LEU A 366 40.25 -23.64 -16.68
N PRO A 367 39.82 -24.87 -16.93
CA PRO A 367 39.74 -25.39 -18.29
C PRO A 367 38.69 -24.59 -19.06
N GLN A 368 39.11 -24.03 -20.19
CA GLN A 368 38.19 -23.50 -21.20
C GLN A 368 37.42 -24.69 -21.80
N PRO A 369 36.12 -24.59 -22.04
CA PRO A 369 35.42 -25.60 -22.82
C PRO A 369 35.93 -25.52 -24.25
N GLU A 370 36.45 -26.66 -24.74
CA GLU A 370 36.83 -26.84 -26.12
C GLU A 370 35.63 -26.58 -27.02
N LEU A 371 35.74 -25.58 -27.90
CA LEU A 371 34.83 -25.43 -29.03
C LEU A 371 35.10 -26.62 -29.98
N PHE A 372 34.14 -27.52 -30.05
CA PHE A 372 34.10 -28.50 -31.11
C PHE A 372 34.06 -27.80 -32.45
N GLY A 373 35.03 -28.04 -33.29
CA GLY A 373 35.03 -27.64 -34.67
C GLY A 373 33.94 -28.43 -35.42
N GLU A 374 32.94 -27.72 -35.89
CA GLU A 374 32.00 -28.23 -36.88
C GLU A 374 32.50 -27.85 -38.25
N GLU A 375 32.74 -28.91 -39.02
CA GLU A 375 32.99 -28.82 -40.46
C GLU A 375 31.82 -28.11 -41.17
N ALA A 376 32.13 -27.01 -41.86
CA ALA A 376 31.20 -26.33 -42.71
C ALA A 376 30.74 -27.23 -43.84
N GLN A 377 29.57 -27.79 -43.77
CA GLN A 377 28.83 -28.25 -44.94
C GLN A 377 27.99 -27.08 -45.45
N ASP A 378 28.31 -26.63 -46.64
CA ASP A 378 27.50 -25.72 -47.45
C ASP A 378 26.08 -26.27 -47.61
N GLN A 379 25.17 -25.75 -46.83
CA GLN A 379 23.73 -25.82 -47.12
C GLN A 379 23.28 -24.48 -47.67
N GLU A 380 22.86 -24.52 -48.93
CA GLU A 380 22.23 -23.39 -49.62
C GLU A 380 21.19 -22.73 -48.72
N ALA A 381 21.34 -21.41 -48.48
CA ALA A 381 20.42 -20.60 -47.73
C ALA A 381 19.06 -20.55 -48.45
N VAL A 382 18.10 -21.33 -47.99
CA VAL A 382 16.71 -21.22 -48.39
C VAL A 382 16.24 -19.84 -47.93
N LYS A 383 15.90 -18.97 -48.89
CA LYS A 383 15.31 -17.65 -48.61
C LYS A 383 14.04 -17.86 -47.77
N PRO A 384 13.87 -17.17 -46.64
CA PRO A 384 12.69 -17.32 -45.82
C PRO A 384 11.44 -16.91 -46.62
N GLN A 385 10.43 -17.76 -46.62
CA GLN A 385 9.15 -17.46 -47.23
C GLN A 385 8.40 -16.44 -46.36
N LYS A 386 7.81 -15.40 -47.00
CA LYS A 386 6.94 -14.46 -46.33
C LYS A 386 5.69 -15.17 -45.83
N ALA A 387 5.21 -14.79 -44.65
CA ALA A 387 4.03 -15.37 -44.01
C ALA A 387 2.74 -15.05 -44.83
N ALA A 388 1.84 -16.02 -44.95
CA ALA A 388 0.52 -15.87 -45.56
C ALA A 388 -0.50 -15.36 -44.51
N PRO A 389 -1.68 -14.84 -44.88
CA PRO A 389 -2.72 -14.45 -43.92
C PRO A 389 -3.14 -15.53 -42.93
N GLU A 390 -3.10 -16.80 -43.37
CA GLU A 390 -3.38 -17.99 -42.52
C GLU A 390 -2.34 -18.15 -41.40
N ASP A 391 -1.08 -17.80 -41.65
CA ASP A 391 0.00 -17.85 -40.67
C ASP A 391 -0.18 -16.76 -39.60
N LEU A 392 -0.73 -15.60 -39.96
CA LEU A 392 -1.06 -14.53 -39.01
C LEU A 392 -2.21 -14.92 -38.08
N GLN A 393 -3.23 -15.66 -38.61
CA GLN A 393 -4.27 -16.25 -37.77
C GLN A 393 -3.70 -17.26 -36.77
N TYR A 394 -2.76 -18.09 -37.21
CA TYR A 394 -2.09 -19.04 -36.33
C TYR A 394 -1.31 -18.33 -35.22
N ILE A 395 -0.58 -17.25 -35.53
CA ILE A 395 0.16 -16.43 -34.58
C ILE A 395 -0.81 -15.80 -33.57
N GLN A 396 -1.94 -15.26 -34.06
CA GLN A 396 -2.97 -14.65 -33.23
C GLN A 396 -3.56 -15.66 -32.23
N LYS A 397 -3.95 -16.85 -32.69
CA LYS A 397 -4.47 -17.93 -31.82
C LYS A 397 -3.46 -18.45 -30.79
N ASN A 398 -2.18 -18.43 -31.12
CA ASN A 398 -1.10 -18.91 -30.25
C ASN A 398 -0.33 -17.77 -29.56
N TRP A 399 -0.88 -16.55 -29.50
CA TRP A 399 -0.22 -15.38 -28.94
C TRP A 399 0.32 -15.61 -27.53
N THR A 400 -0.48 -16.21 -26.65
CA THR A 400 -0.08 -16.53 -25.27
C THR A 400 1.13 -17.46 -25.18
N ALA A 401 1.29 -18.37 -26.12
CA ALA A 401 2.46 -19.26 -26.18
C ALA A 401 3.73 -18.51 -26.65
N ILE A 402 3.56 -17.55 -27.57
CA ILE A 402 4.66 -16.69 -28.05
C ILE A 402 5.12 -15.75 -26.91
N VAL A 403 4.18 -15.15 -26.19
CA VAL A 403 4.46 -14.25 -25.05
C VAL A 403 5.17 -15.00 -23.89
N ARG A 404 4.92 -16.30 -23.71
CA ARG A 404 5.60 -17.09 -22.69
C ARG A 404 7.11 -17.22 -22.92
N GLU A 405 7.56 -17.17 -24.16
CA GLU A 405 8.98 -17.28 -24.52
C GLU A 405 9.73 -15.96 -24.44
N THR A 406 9.02 -14.85 -24.37
CA THR A 406 9.64 -13.56 -24.09
C THR A 406 10.00 -13.46 -22.59
N SER A 407 11.00 -12.66 -22.25
CA SER A 407 11.49 -12.48 -20.88
C SER A 407 11.40 -11.00 -20.44
N GLY A 408 11.45 -10.78 -19.11
CA GLY A 408 11.55 -9.46 -18.52
C GLY A 408 10.34 -8.54 -18.76
N LEU A 409 10.62 -7.27 -18.99
CA LEU A 409 9.62 -6.20 -19.17
C LEU A 409 8.77 -6.44 -20.41
N LEU A 410 9.37 -6.94 -21.50
CA LEU A 410 8.68 -7.23 -22.75
C LEU A 410 7.54 -8.24 -22.58
N LYS A 411 7.77 -9.29 -21.77
CA LYS A 411 6.73 -10.28 -21.44
C LYS A 411 5.53 -9.67 -20.72
N GLN A 412 5.77 -8.74 -19.83
CA GLN A 412 4.73 -8.07 -19.07
C GLN A 412 3.88 -7.17 -19.99
N MET A 413 4.53 -6.42 -20.88
CA MET A 413 3.87 -5.53 -21.84
C MET A 413 3.05 -6.30 -22.88
N LEU A 414 3.60 -7.40 -23.42
CA LEU A 414 2.92 -8.21 -24.43
C LEU A 414 1.74 -9.04 -23.89
N LYS A 415 1.66 -9.26 -22.57
CA LYS A 415 0.48 -9.88 -21.95
C LYS A 415 -0.79 -9.03 -22.04
N GLU A 416 -0.62 -7.72 -22.01
CA GLU A 416 -1.73 -6.74 -22.10
C GLU A 416 -1.99 -6.29 -23.54
N ALA A 417 -1.13 -6.69 -24.47
CA ALA A 417 -1.23 -6.32 -25.88
C ALA A 417 -2.11 -7.31 -26.65
N THR A 418 -2.92 -6.78 -27.57
CA THR A 418 -3.81 -7.57 -28.44
C THR A 418 -3.22 -7.65 -29.86
N PRO A 419 -2.92 -8.87 -30.39
CA PRO A 419 -2.48 -9.02 -31.75
C PRO A 419 -3.64 -8.92 -32.73
N LYS A 420 -3.48 -8.11 -33.79
CA LYS A 420 -4.45 -7.91 -34.87
C LYS A 420 -3.75 -8.04 -36.22
N TYR A 421 -4.47 -8.41 -37.26
CA TYR A 421 -3.97 -8.43 -38.63
C TYR A 421 -5.02 -7.89 -39.60
N ASN A 422 -4.58 -7.45 -40.78
CA ASN A 422 -5.49 -6.99 -41.81
C ASN A 422 -5.70 -8.10 -42.85
N ALA A 423 -6.91 -8.67 -42.90
CA ALA A 423 -7.26 -9.77 -43.81
C ALA A 423 -7.31 -9.34 -45.31
N ASN A 424 -7.42 -8.05 -45.59
CA ASN A 424 -7.65 -7.50 -46.93
C ASN A 424 -6.41 -6.81 -47.51
N SER A 425 -5.23 -6.94 -46.91
CA SER A 425 -4.02 -6.31 -47.41
C SER A 425 -3.12 -7.31 -48.15
N ASP A 426 -2.51 -6.87 -49.27
CA ASP A 426 -1.55 -7.68 -50.00
C ASP A 426 -0.21 -7.87 -49.26
N GLU A 427 0.00 -7.14 -48.17
CA GLU A 427 1.16 -7.27 -47.30
C GLU A 427 0.75 -7.82 -45.92
N PRO A 428 1.33 -8.95 -45.50
CA PRO A 428 1.01 -9.60 -44.21
C PRO A 428 1.72 -8.86 -43.05
N ILE A 429 1.04 -7.89 -42.44
CA ILE A 429 1.55 -7.14 -41.28
C ILE A 429 0.80 -7.56 -40.03
N LEU A 430 1.54 -7.92 -38.98
CA LEU A 430 1.01 -8.18 -37.64
C LEU A 430 1.01 -6.88 -36.82
N TYR A 431 -0.18 -6.39 -36.49
CA TYR A 431 -0.36 -5.23 -35.62
C TYR A 431 -0.46 -5.70 -34.17
N ILE A 432 0.35 -5.13 -33.28
CA ILE A 432 0.28 -5.36 -31.84
C ILE A 432 -0.25 -4.09 -31.19
N GLU A 433 -1.49 -4.16 -30.71
CA GLU A 433 -2.22 -3.03 -30.14
C GLU A 433 -2.01 -2.97 -28.62
N PHE A 434 -1.66 -1.79 -28.13
CA PHE A 434 -1.52 -1.48 -26.72
C PHE A 434 -2.57 -0.45 -26.29
N HIS A 435 -3.12 -0.60 -25.10
CA HIS A 435 -4.10 0.33 -24.53
C HIS A 435 -3.48 1.51 -23.77
N ASN A 436 -2.14 1.53 -23.64
CA ASN A 436 -1.35 2.51 -22.90
C ASN A 436 -0.13 2.98 -23.71
N PHE A 437 0.62 3.94 -23.12
CA PHE A 437 1.91 4.42 -23.64
C PHE A 437 3.02 3.34 -23.79
N GLN A 438 2.73 2.11 -23.44
CA GLN A 438 3.65 0.96 -23.55
C GLN A 438 4.15 0.73 -24.99
N ALA A 439 3.35 1.07 -26.00
CA ALA A 439 3.79 1.01 -27.39
C ALA A 439 5.01 1.90 -27.68
N GLU A 440 5.07 3.10 -27.06
CA GLU A 440 6.21 4.00 -27.22
C GLU A 440 7.50 3.41 -26.61
N ILE A 441 7.39 2.71 -25.48
CA ILE A 441 8.53 2.07 -24.82
C ILE A 441 9.03 0.91 -25.68
N CYS A 442 8.12 0.10 -26.26
CA CYS A 442 8.48 -0.98 -27.18
C CYS A 442 9.13 -0.48 -28.47
N THR A 443 8.67 0.67 -28.99
CA THR A 443 9.20 1.27 -30.21
C THR A 443 10.57 1.94 -29.99
N LYS A 444 10.79 2.53 -28.81
CA LYS A 444 12.06 3.18 -28.45
C LYS A 444 13.21 2.19 -28.22
N ASN A 445 12.91 0.92 -27.95
CA ASN A 445 13.93 -0.10 -27.79
C ASN A 445 14.17 -0.83 -29.13
N PRO A 446 15.33 -0.61 -29.79
CA PRO A 446 15.59 -1.13 -31.13
C PRO A 446 15.63 -2.66 -31.21
N ASP A 447 15.85 -3.35 -30.09
CA ASP A 447 15.98 -4.80 -30.05
C ASP A 447 14.65 -5.55 -29.93
N THR A 448 13.55 -4.85 -29.63
CA THR A 448 12.23 -5.44 -29.38
C THR A 448 11.64 -6.13 -30.61
N ILE A 449 11.63 -5.44 -31.75
CA ILE A 449 11.08 -5.96 -33.01
C ILE A 449 11.93 -7.13 -33.55
N PRO A 450 13.27 -7.04 -33.60
CA PRO A 450 14.11 -8.16 -34.01
C PRO A 450 13.93 -9.42 -33.12
N LEU A 451 13.82 -9.26 -31.82
CA LEU A 451 13.61 -10.35 -30.89
C LEU A 451 12.26 -11.05 -31.10
N LEU A 452 11.19 -10.28 -31.28
CA LEU A 452 9.86 -10.82 -31.59
C LEU A 452 9.82 -11.52 -32.94
N LYS A 453 10.42 -10.94 -33.99
CA LYS A 453 10.56 -11.57 -35.31
C LYS A 453 11.30 -12.91 -35.20
N LYS A 454 12.36 -12.97 -34.39
CA LYS A 454 13.13 -14.22 -34.16
C LYS A 454 12.26 -15.30 -33.50
N ILE A 455 11.53 -14.98 -32.42
CA ILE A 455 10.67 -15.93 -31.70
C ILE A 455 9.53 -16.43 -32.60
N ILE A 456 8.90 -15.53 -33.37
CA ILE A 456 7.84 -15.91 -34.32
C ILE A 456 8.40 -16.81 -35.43
N ARG A 457 9.58 -16.48 -35.96
CA ARG A 457 10.26 -17.30 -36.99
C ARG A 457 10.62 -18.69 -36.47
N GLU A 458 11.10 -18.81 -35.24
CA GLU A 458 11.40 -20.10 -34.61
C GLU A 458 10.17 -21.00 -34.46
N LYS A 459 8.98 -20.37 -34.23
CA LYS A 459 7.70 -21.09 -34.07
C LYS A 459 6.97 -21.41 -35.37
N THR A 460 7.04 -20.51 -36.35
CA THR A 460 6.24 -20.59 -37.57
C THR A 460 7.08 -20.94 -38.80
N GLY A 461 8.41 -20.83 -38.72
CA GLY A 461 9.32 -21.00 -39.83
C GLY A 461 9.28 -19.88 -40.89
N LYS A 462 8.49 -18.81 -40.64
CA LYS A 462 8.19 -17.74 -41.61
C LYS A 462 8.54 -16.35 -41.07
N GLU A 463 8.79 -15.39 -41.94
CA GLU A 463 9.06 -14.02 -41.61
C GLU A 463 7.78 -13.17 -41.60
N VAL A 464 7.55 -12.40 -40.54
CA VAL A 464 6.38 -11.54 -40.34
C VAL A 464 6.83 -10.10 -40.10
N GLU A 465 6.18 -9.16 -40.77
CA GLU A 465 6.31 -7.74 -40.47
C GLU A 465 5.46 -7.39 -39.25
N ILE A 466 6.05 -6.64 -38.28
CA ILE A 466 5.39 -6.29 -36.99
C ILE A 466 5.33 -4.79 -36.88
N GLN A 467 4.14 -4.26 -36.51
CA GLN A 467 3.93 -2.85 -36.18
C GLN A 467 3.22 -2.71 -34.82
N PHE A 468 3.68 -1.78 -34.01
CA PHE A 468 3.05 -1.45 -32.73
C PHE A 468 2.06 -0.29 -32.94
N VAL A 469 0.84 -0.42 -32.39
CA VAL A 469 -0.24 0.55 -32.51
C VAL A 469 -0.77 0.90 -31.13
N ILE A 470 -1.04 2.20 -30.87
CA ILE A 470 -1.68 2.66 -29.63
C ILE A 470 -3.16 2.88 -29.93
N THR A 471 -4.05 2.26 -29.14
CA THR A 471 -5.48 2.56 -29.20
C THR A 471 -5.76 3.81 -28.39
N ASN A 472 -5.94 4.94 -29.09
CA ASN A 472 -6.62 6.08 -28.48
C ASN A 472 -8.12 5.84 -28.59
N THR A 473 -8.86 5.95 -27.50
CA THR A 473 -10.30 5.71 -27.40
C THR A 473 -11.17 6.56 -28.32
N ASP A 474 -10.59 7.54 -29.02
CA ASP A 474 -11.29 8.47 -29.92
C ASP A 474 -10.97 8.31 -31.41
N LEU A 475 -10.09 7.39 -31.81
CA LEU A 475 -9.77 7.16 -33.21
C LEU A 475 -10.20 5.74 -33.61
N LYS A 476 -11.19 5.66 -34.52
CA LYS A 476 -11.50 4.42 -35.24
C LYS A 476 -10.22 3.93 -35.92
N GLY A 477 -9.78 2.72 -35.53
CA GLY A 477 -8.62 2.08 -36.16
C GLY A 477 -8.73 2.01 -37.68
N PRO A 478 -7.63 1.73 -38.42
CA PRO A 478 -7.64 1.67 -39.88
C PRO A 478 -8.73 0.68 -40.33
N ALA A 479 -9.59 1.11 -41.24
CA ALA A 479 -10.69 0.32 -41.74
C ALA A 479 -10.16 -0.99 -42.33
N GLY A 480 -10.55 -2.13 -41.73
CA GLY A 480 -10.17 -3.49 -42.18
C GLY A 480 -9.49 -4.37 -41.17
N LEU A 481 -9.31 -3.94 -39.90
CA LEU A 481 -8.79 -4.80 -38.83
C LEU A 481 -9.93 -5.67 -38.24
N THR A 482 -9.72 -6.98 -38.17
CA THR A 482 -10.66 -7.93 -37.52
C THR A 482 -10.25 -8.10 -36.06
N PRO A 483 -11.08 -7.67 -35.07
CA PRO A 483 -10.85 -7.99 -33.67
C PRO A 483 -11.17 -9.46 -33.40
N ILE A 484 -10.43 -10.11 -32.48
CA ILE A 484 -10.91 -11.37 -31.87
C ILE A 484 -12.13 -11.02 -31.02
N SER A 485 -13.25 -11.70 -31.23
CA SER A 485 -14.36 -11.58 -30.30
C SER A 485 -14.01 -12.28 -29.00
N VAL A 486 -14.36 -11.67 -27.86
CA VAL A 486 -14.14 -12.24 -26.53
C VAL A 486 -14.86 -13.58 -26.37
N ASP A 487 -15.98 -13.77 -27.09
CA ASP A 487 -16.79 -14.97 -27.11
C ASP A 487 -16.06 -16.18 -27.72
N GLU A 488 -15.27 -15.97 -28.80
CA GLU A 488 -14.43 -17.04 -29.39
C GLU A 488 -13.27 -17.47 -28.47
N LEU A 489 -12.77 -16.56 -27.61
CA LEU A 489 -11.74 -16.89 -26.60
C LEU A 489 -12.34 -17.69 -25.42
N ILE A 490 -13.60 -17.44 -25.09
CA ILE A 490 -14.32 -18.14 -24.02
C ILE A 490 -14.68 -19.57 -24.49
N GLU A 491 -15.14 -19.76 -25.71
CA GLU A 491 -15.47 -21.10 -26.26
C GLU A 491 -14.24 -22.02 -26.39
N GLN A 492 -13.03 -21.45 -26.59
CA GLN A 492 -11.80 -22.27 -26.66
C GLN A 492 -11.15 -22.56 -25.30
N SER A 493 -11.54 -21.85 -24.24
CA SER A 493 -11.05 -22.12 -22.87
C SER A 493 -11.92 -23.09 -22.08
N ILE A 494 -13.13 -23.41 -22.57
CA ILE A 494 -14.06 -24.35 -21.95
C ILE A 494 -14.08 -25.67 -22.74
N GLN A 495 -12.98 -26.37 -22.79
CA GLN A 495 -12.93 -27.82 -22.91
C GLN A 495 -12.46 -28.41 -21.58
N MET A 496 -13.23 -28.20 -20.54
CA MET A 496 -13.29 -29.03 -19.35
C MET A 496 -14.75 -29.43 -19.18
N ASP A 497 -15.00 -30.73 -19.22
CA ASP A 497 -16.29 -31.34 -18.89
C ASP A 497 -16.71 -30.90 -17.49
N VAL A 498 -17.62 -29.94 -17.39
CA VAL A 498 -18.35 -29.64 -16.17
C VAL A 498 -19.67 -30.37 -16.30
N VAL A 499 -19.82 -31.48 -15.58
CA VAL A 499 -21.11 -32.12 -15.35
C VAL A 499 -21.92 -31.16 -14.49
N VAL A 500 -22.91 -30.50 -15.09
CA VAL A 500 -23.93 -29.75 -14.38
C VAL A 500 -24.94 -30.77 -13.88
N GLU A 501 -24.99 -31.07 -12.58
CA GLU A 501 -26.12 -31.70 -11.95
C GLU A 501 -27.23 -30.64 -11.83
N ASP A 502 -28.30 -30.84 -12.61
CA ASP A 502 -29.55 -30.13 -12.44
C ASP A 502 -30.17 -30.53 -11.09
N MET A 503 -30.11 -29.61 -10.12
CA MET A 503 -31.02 -29.67 -8.96
C MET A 503 -32.37 -29.10 -9.38
N SER A 504 -33.23 -29.98 -9.82
CA SER A 504 -34.68 -29.71 -9.99
C SER A 504 -35.31 -29.50 -8.61
N ASP A 505 -36.10 -28.44 -8.53
CA ASP A 505 -37.04 -28.12 -7.46
C ASP A 505 -37.91 -29.32 -7.10
N ASP A 506 -37.88 -29.73 -5.84
CA ASP A 506 -38.99 -30.43 -5.20
C ASP A 506 -39.44 -29.58 -3.98
N GLU A 507 -40.39 -28.70 -4.25
CA GLU A 507 -41.36 -28.29 -3.26
C GLU A 507 -42.30 -29.50 -3.08
N GLU A 508 -42.44 -30.00 -1.84
CA GLU A 508 -43.72 -30.30 -1.19
C GLU A 508 -43.51 -31.05 0.15
N ASP A 509 -44.19 -30.52 1.17
CA ASP A 509 -44.71 -31.18 2.38
C ASP A 509 -43.72 -31.62 3.50
N ILE A 510 -43.54 -30.84 4.55
CA ILE A 510 -44.26 -30.97 5.87
C ILE A 510 -43.87 -29.77 6.75
#